data_ea08d03ac9a0b8a786f489c6cde70297
#
_entry.id   ea08d03ac9a0b8a786f489c6cde70297
#
_cell.length_a   1.000
_cell.length_b   1.000
_cell.length_c   1.000
_cell.angle_alpha   90.00
_cell.angle_beta   90.00
_cell.angle_gamma   90.00
#
_symmetry.space_group_name_H-M   'P 1'
#
loop_
_entity.id
_entity.type
_entity.pdbx_description
1 polymer ?
#
loop_
_entity_poly.entity_id
_entity_poly.type
_entity_poly.pdbx_seq_one_letter_code
_entity_poly.pdbx_strand_id
1 'polypeptide(L)'
;MSYAEIDAHLVAPKRFVTLSHLSQVEQADFPALQDTTGLSMTDLSKILRNLEDRGLGEISKERKNRYGTTLGRLTPDGRRTFLNLVATLNRIAGN
;
A
#
# COMPACT_ATOMS: atom_id res chain seq x y z
N MET A 1 16.86 -13.01 -16.28
CA MET A 1 15.86 -12.60 -15.27
C MET A 1 15.60 -13.73 -14.31
N SER A 2 15.27 -13.40 -13.08
CA SER A 2 14.98 -14.39 -12.05
C SER A 2 13.67 -14.04 -11.36
N TYR A 3 12.86 -15.06 -11.04
CA TYR A 3 11.64 -14.84 -10.26
C TYR A 3 11.93 -14.18 -8.90
N ALA A 4 13.13 -14.36 -8.37
CA ALA A 4 13.54 -13.80 -7.10
C ALA A 4 13.66 -12.26 -7.12
N GLU A 5 13.68 -11.64 -8.29
CA GLU A 5 13.66 -10.18 -8.41
C GLU A 5 12.30 -9.60 -8.01
N ILE A 6 11.23 -10.40 -8.04
CA ILE A 6 9.88 -9.95 -7.66
C ILE A 6 9.73 -10.12 -6.16
N ASP A 7 9.38 -9.04 -5.47
CA ASP A 7 9.05 -9.09 -4.05
C ASP A 7 7.73 -9.84 -3.88
N ALA A 8 7.81 -11.11 -3.48
CA ALA A 8 6.65 -11.98 -3.35
C ALA A 8 5.65 -11.47 -2.31
N HIS A 9 6.11 -10.74 -1.30
CA HIS A 9 5.25 -10.18 -0.27
C HIS A 9 4.43 -9.00 -0.82
N LEU A 10 5.11 -8.07 -1.49
CA LEU A 10 4.45 -6.85 -1.98
C LEU A 10 3.60 -7.09 -3.22
N VAL A 11 3.91 -8.11 -4.01
CA VAL A 11 3.14 -8.42 -5.22
C VAL A 11 1.86 -9.22 -4.92
N ALA A 12 1.71 -9.74 -3.72
CA ALA A 12 0.50 -10.46 -3.34
C ALA A 12 -0.72 -9.56 -3.58
N PRO A 13 -1.81 -10.07 -4.17
CA PRO A 13 -2.89 -9.24 -4.69
C PRO A 13 -3.44 -8.19 -3.72
N LYS A 14 -3.72 -8.58 -2.48
CA LYS A 14 -4.26 -7.64 -1.50
C LYS A 14 -3.31 -6.52 -1.17
N ARG A 15 -2.01 -6.83 -1.03
CA ARG A 15 -0.99 -5.82 -0.76
C ARG A 15 -0.72 -4.95 -1.96
N PHE A 16 -0.67 -5.57 -3.13
CA PHE A 16 -0.40 -4.85 -4.37
C PHE A 16 -1.46 -3.81 -4.68
N VAL A 17 -2.76 -4.15 -4.57
CA VAL A 17 -3.81 -3.17 -4.84
C VAL A 17 -3.84 -2.05 -3.81
N THR A 18 -3.51 -2.34 -2.55
CA THR A 18 -3.41 -1.32 -1.51
C THR A 18 -2.26 -0.36 -1.81
N LEU A 19 -1.09 -0.89 -2.13
CA LEU A 19 0.07 -0.08 -2.52
C LEU A 19 -0.24 0.77 -3.76
N SER A 20 -0.89 0.17 -4.74
CA SER A 20 -1.26 0.85 -5.98
C SER A 20 -2.15 2.06 -5.70
N HIS A 21 -3.18 1.89 -4.88
CA HIS A 21 -4.06 3.00 -4.52
C HIS A 21 -3.29 4.08 -3.78
N LEU A 22 -2.53 3.70 -2.77
CA LEU A 22 -1.76 4.66 -1.95
C LEU A 22 -0.69 5.39 -2.75
N SER A 23 -0.17 4.78 -3.82
CA SER A 23 0.83 5.43 -4.67
C SER A 23 0.25 6.60 -5.48
N GLN A 24 -1.07 6.65 -5.64
CA GLN A 24 -1.76 7.65 -6.45
C GLN A 24 -2.32 8.80 -5.63
N VAL A 25 -2.19 8.77 -4.33
CA VAL A 25 -2.73 9.78 -3.41
C VAL A 25 -1.68 10.14 -2.36
N GLU A 26 -1.86 11.28 -1.70
CA GLU A 26 -0.99 11.63 -0.58
C GLU A 26 -1.31 10.77 0.65
N GLN A 27 -2.59 10.59 0.90
CA GLN A 27 -3.11 9.74 1.98
C GLN A 27 -4.53 9.33 1.65
N ALA A 28 -4.99 8.28 2.28
CA ALA A 28 -6.37 7.81 2.12
C ALA A 28 -6.91 7.35 3.46
N ASP A 29 -8.19 7.63 3.73
CA ASP A 29 -8.83 7.05 4.89
C ASP A 29 -9.18 5.58 4.62
N PHE A 30 -9.38 4.82 5.69
CA PHE A 30 -9.65 3.40 5.57
C PHE A 30 -10.98 3.09 4.85
N PRO A 31 -12.08 3.85 5.08
CA PRO A 31 -13.29 3.64 4.27
C PRO A 31 -13.06 3.80 2.77
N ALA A 32 -12.28 4.80 2.35
CA ALA A 32 -11.94 5.00 0.94
C ALA A 32 -11.11 3.83 0.41
N LEU A 33 -10.16 3.33 1.21
CA LEU A 33 -9.37 2.16 0.85
C LEU A 33 -10.25 0.91 0.70
N GLN A 34 -11.22 0.72 1.59
CA GLN A 34 -12.16 -0.39 1.47
C GLN A 34 -12.96 -0.33 0.18
N ASP A 35 -13.48 0.84 -0.13
CA ASP A 35 -14.28 1.03 -1.36
C ASP A 35 -13.47 0.75 -2.61
N THR A 36 -12.24 1.20 -2.65
CA THR A 36 -11.39 1.04 -3.84
C THR A 36 -10.82 -0.36 -3.97
N THR A 37 -10.39 -0.96 -2.86
CA THR A 37 -9.69 -2.24 -2.89
C THR A 37 -10.61 -3.44 -2.70
N GLY A 38 -11.78 -3.24 -2.12
CA GLY A 38 -12.68 -4.33 -1.74
C GLY A 38 -12.22 -5.13 -0.53
N LEU A 39 -11.21 -4.64 0.20
CA LEU A 39 -10.64 -5.35 1.35
C LEU A 39 -11.40 -5.01 2.62
N SER A 40 -11.36 -5.94 3.58
CA SER A 40 -11.91 -5.71 4.91
C SER A 40 -11.02 -4.76 5.72
N MET A 41 -11.59 -4.15 6.76
CA MET A 41 -10.82 -3.33 7.69
C MET A 41 -9.71 -4.13 8.36
N THR A 42 -9.98 -5.40 8.67
CA THR A 42 -8.98 -6.30 9.27
C THR A 42 -7.78 -6.49 8.34
N ASP A 43 -8.04 -6.78 7.06
CA ASP A 43 -6.97 -6.96 6.09
C ASP A 43 -6.19 -5.67 5.88
N LEU A 44 -6.87 -4.54 5.73
CA LEU A 44 -6.22 -3.24 5.56
C LEU A 44 -5.35 -2.89 6.76
N SER A 45 -5.84 -3.12 7.97
CA SER A 45 -5.07 -2.85 9.19
C SER A 45 -3.78 -3.67 9.24
N LYS A 46 -3.86 -4.95 8.87
CA LYS A 46 -2.68 -5.82 8.82
C LYS A 46 -1.69 -5.37 7.75
N ILE A 47 -2.19 -5.03 6.58
CA ILE A 47 -1.35 -4.58 5.47
C ILE A 47 -0.64 -3.28 5.83
N LEU A 48 -1.37 -2.30 6.33
CA LEU A 48 -0.79 -1.01 6.68
C LEU A 48 0.22 -1.12 7.83
N ARG A 49 -0.06 -1.95 8.84
CA ARG A 49 0.91 -2.20 9.93
C ARG A 49 2.17 -2.85 9.41
N ASN A 50 2.04 -3.80 8.50
CA ASN A 50 3.19 -4.45 7.90
C ASN A 50 4.03 -3.44 7.10
N LEU A 51 3.38 -2.58 6.33
CA LEU A 51 4.09 -1.51 5.61
C LEU A 51 4.78 -0.57 6.58
N GLU A 52 4.12 -0.20 7.67
CA GLU A 52 4.70 0.66 8.70
C GLU A 52 5.93 0.03 9.35
N ASP A 53 5.85 -1.25 9.70
CA ASP A 53 6.95 -2.00 10.29
C ASP A 53 8.17 -2.06 9.35
N ARG A 54 7.93 -2.04 8.05
CA ARG A 54 8.96 -2.06 7.03
C ARG A 54 9.44 -0.66 6.61
N GLY A 55 8.88 0.39 7.23
CA GLY A 55 9.23 1.77 6.88
C GLY A 55 8.67 2.23 5.54
N LEU A 56 7.69 1.52 4.99
CA LEU A 56 7.12 1.81 3.68
C LEU A 56 5.80 2.56 3.77
N GLY A 57 5.17 2.56 4.90
CA GLY A 57 3.89 3.24 5.11
C GLY A 57 3.80 3.86 6.49
N GLU A 58 2.81 4.71 6.67
CA GLU A 58 2.48 5.34 7.94
C GLU A 58 0.99 5.30 8.17
N ILE A 59 0.60 5.05 9.41
CA ILE A 59 -0.78 5.11 9.85
C ILE A 59 -0.91 6.31 10.78
N SER A 60 -1.90 7.13 10.56
CA SER A 60 -2.20 8.27 11.43
C SER A 60 -3.67 8.31 11.73
N LYS A 61 -4.02 8.99 12.82
CA LYS A 61 -5.41 9.24 13.17
C LYS A 61 -5.65 10.73 13.13
N GLU A 62 -6.69 11.11 12.41
CA GLU A 62 -7.12 12.48 12.32
C GLU A 62 -8.47 12.59 13.02
N ARG A 63 -8.58 13.53 13.98
CA ARG A 63 -9.85 13.79 14.65
C ARG A 63 -10.59 14.89 13.92
N LYS A 64 -11.67 14.48 13.25
CA LYS A 64 -12.68 15.43 12.77
C LYS A 64 -13.94 15.16 13.56
N ASN A 65 -14.41 16.17 14.32
CA ASN A 65 -15.60 16.04 15.16
C ASN A 65 -15.41 15.00 16.27
N ARG A 66 -16.48 14.24 16.57
CA ARG A 66 -16.48 13.18 17.59
C ARG A 66 -15.78 11.90 17.14
N TYR A 67 -15.57 11.75 15.85
CA TYR A 67 -15.11 10.50 15.27
C TYR A 67 -13.72 10.66 14.69
N GLY A 68 -12.82 9.81 15.12
CA GLY A 68 -11.49 9.76 14.53
C GLY A 68 -11.53 9.04 13.19
N THR A 69 -10.74 9.52 12.25
CA THR A 69 -10.52 8.84 10.97
C THR A 69 -9.11 8.29 10.94
N THR A 70 -8.98 7.01 10.63
CA THR A 70 -7.67 6.40 10.43
C THR A 70 -7.24 6.59 8.99
N LEU A 71 -6.04 7.10 8.82
CA LEU A 71 -5.45 7.40 7.52
C LEU A 71 -4.23 6.53 7.27
N GLY A 72 -4.02 6.16 6.03
CA GLY A 72 -2.81 5.48 5.57
C GLY A 72 -2.13 6.27 4.48
N ARG A 73 -0.81 6.19 4.43
CA ARG A 73 -0.02 6.78 3.35
C ARG A 73 1.28 6.02 3.16
N LEU A 74 1.85 6.13 1.96
CA LEU A 74 3.19 5.63 1.73
C LEU A 74 4.23 6.66 2.17
N THR A 75 5.32 6.16 2.72
CA THR A 75 6.53 6.98 2.92
C THR A 75 7.20 7.22 1.56
N PRO A 76 8.18 8.15 1.47
CA PRO A 76 9.00 8.26 0.27
C PRO A 76 9.65 6.94 -0.13
N ASP A 77 10.12 6.16 0.85
CA ASP A 77 10.67 4.83 0.58
C ASP A 77 9.59 3.87 0.06
N GLY A 78 8.38 3.95 0.59
CA GLY A 78 7.26 3.14 0.12
C GLY A 78 6.92 3.44 -1.33
N ARG A 79 6.89 4.71 -1.71
CA ARG A 79 6.64 5.13 -3.10
C ARG A 79 7.72 4.61 -4.03
N ARG A 80 8.98 4.76 -3.64
CA ARG A 80 10.12 4.32 -4.42
C ARG A 80 10.11 2.80 -4.58
N THR A 81 9.85 2.08 -3.49
CA THR A 81 9.77 0.62 -3.51
C THR A 81 8.65 0.13 -4.43
N PHE A 82 7.49 0.77 -4.39
CA PHE A 82 6.38 0.40 -5.27
C PHE A 82 6.71 0.67 -6.73
N LEU A 83 7.27 1.83 -7.06
CA LEU A 83 7.67 2.16 -8.42
C LEU A 83 8.70 1.17 -8.97
N ASN A 84 9.65 0.77 -8.14
CA ASN A 84 10.65 -0.23 -8.50
C ASN A 84 10.00 -1.60 -8.74
N LEU A 85 9.03 -1.98 -7.92
CA LEU A 85 8.29 -3.21 -8.11
C LEU A 85 7.56 -3.21 -9.46
N VAL A 86 6.84 -2.14 -9.76
CA VAL A 86 6.11 -2.02 -11.04
C VAL A 86 7.08 -2.07 -12.22
N ALA A 87 8.20 -1.35 -12.12
CA ALA A 87 9.22 -1.35 -13.17
C ALA A 87 9.79 -2.76 -13.39
N THR A 88 10.03 -3.50 -12.31
CA THR A 88 10.52 -4.87 -12.38
C THR A 88 9.50 -5.78 -13.05
N LEU A 89 8.22 -5.66 -12.68
CA LEU A 89 7.16 -6.46 -13.30
C LEU A 89 7.03 -6.14 -14.79
N ASN A 90 7.08 -4.88 -15.16
CA ASN A 90 7.02 -4.46 -16.57
C ASN A 90 8.21 -5.00 -17.36
N ARG A 91 9.39 -4.92 -16.80
CA ARG A 91 10.61 -5.44 -17.46
C ARG A 91 10.51 -6.95 -17.68
N ILE A 92 10.08 -7.69 -16.66
CA ILE A 92 9.94 -9.14 -16.75
C ILE A 92 8.82 -9.52 -17.73
N ALA A 93 7.73 -8.75 -17.77
CA ALA A 93 6.62 -8.98 -18.69
C ALA A 93 6.94 -8.56 -20.12
N GLY A 94 8.07 -7.91 -20.36
CA GLY A 94 8.47 -7.48 -21.70
C GLY A 94 7.88 -6.16 -22.15
N ASN A 95 7.43 -5.35 -21.20
CA ASN A 95 6.86 -4.03 -21.51
C ASN A 95 7.87 -2.90 -21.36
#